data_633d4a494b176f42693dc8e34e00d334
#
_entry.id   633d4a494b176f42693dc8e34e00d334
#
_cell.length_a   1.000
_cell.length_b   1.000
_cell.length_c   1.000
_cell.angle_alpha   90.00
_cell.angle_beta   90.00
_cell.angle_gamma   90.00
#
_symmetry.space_group_name_H-M   'P 1'
#
loop_
_entity.id
_entity.type
_entity.pdbx_description
1 polymer ?
#
loop_
_entity_poly.entity_id
_entity_poly.type
_entity_poly.pdbx_seq_one_letter_code
_entity_poly.pdbx_strand_id
1 'polypeptide(L)'
;MKVLQVNKLYYPHIGGVENHVRTLAAGLKDKVDIEVLVANEQLAAAVDFVDDIKVIRVASFGRLRSTPLAPGFIPALKKSKSDIYHLHFPNPTGETAFLIARPPGKLVVTYHSDIIRQKILLKVYKPFLEKFLDRADRIIVSSPNMITSSPFLRKVKDKCKVVPFGIPTDWLEPTPQIEAGAHEIREEHGPKIVFFLGRLIYYKGVDYLIKAMQYVDGKVIIAGEGELGPELKKLAADIGVKDKVVFVGALSNEELAAYYHACDLFVLPSIESSEAFGLVQLEAHACGKPVICTNLPTGVTFANKDGVSGLVVPIRDEKALGEVIEKLFRDDELRLRLGRQAKERFEREFTLDTMFNRVLETYREVLTTS
;
A
#
# COMPACT_ATOMS: atom_id res chain seq x y z
N MET A 1 9.80 13.73 -22.82
CA MET A 1 10.52 12.93 -21.81
C MET A 1 10.07 11.49 -21.95
N LYS A 2 11.03 10.60 -22.21
CA LYS A 2 10.77 9.16 -22.35
C LYS A 2 11.11 8.43 -21.05
N VAL A 3 10.17 7.66 -20.50
CA VAL A 3 10.29 6.93 -19.24
C VAL A 3 10.14 5.43 -19.49
N LEU A 4 11.08 4.63 -19.00
CA LEU A 4 10.96 3.19 -18.96
C LEU A 4 10.72 2.74 -17.52
N GLN A 5 9.51 2.29 -17.23
CA GLN A 5 9.18 1.63 -15.97
C GLN A 5 9.75 0.21 -15.99
N VAL A 6 10.47 -0.19 -14.95
CA VAL A 6 11.07 -1.53 -14.89
C VAL A 6 10.61 -2.22 -13.62
N ASN A 7 9.89 -3.32 -13.77
CA ASN A 7 9.44 -4.14 -12.64
C ASN A 7 9.70 -5.63 -12.91
N LYS A 8 9.56 -6.46 -11.89
CA LYS A 8 9.72 -7.91 -12.06
C LYS A 8 8.59 -8.54 -12.87
N LEU A 9 7.34 -8.15 -12.62
CA LEU A 9 6.12 -8.62 -13.28
C LEU A 9 5.16 -7.45 -13.54
N TYR A 10 4.13 -7.67 -14.34
CA TYR A 10 3.08 -6.73 -14.67
C TYR A 10 1.76 -7.44 -14.92
N TYR A 11 0.65 -6.70 -15.09
CA TYR A 11 -0.63 -7.30 -15.47
C TYR A 11 -0.47 -8.32 -16.62
N PRO A 12 -1.12 -9.51 -16.59
CA PRO A 12 -2.22 -9.94 -15.73
C PRO A 12 -1.81 -10.43 -14.32
N HIS A 13 -0.51 -10.43 -13.97
CA HIS A 13 -0.10 -10.76 -12.61
C HIS A 13 -0.56 -9.67 -11.64
N ILE A 14 -1.30 -10.06 -10.58
CA ILE A 14 -1.89 -9.15 -9.60
C ILE A 14 -1.06 -9.18 -8.32
N GLY A 15 -0.55 -8.02 -7.93
CA GLY A 15 0.18 -7.80 -6.67
C GLY A 15 0.25 -6.31 -6.36
N GLY A 16 0.61 -5.96 -5.13
CA GLY A 16 0.63 -4.55 -4.70
C GLY A 16 1.58 -3.66 -5.52
N VAL A 17 2.78 -4.18 -5.83
CA VAL A 17 3.76 -3.45 -6.66
C VAL A 17 3.33 -3.40 -8.11
N GLU A 18 2.84 -4.52 -8.66
CA GLU A 18 2.35 -4.63 -10.03
C GLU A 18 1.18 -3.67 -10.28
N ASN A 19 0.23 -3.61 -9.37
CA ASN A 19 -0.89 -2.67 -9.43
C ASN A 19 -0.40 -1.22 -9.33
N HIS A 20 0.55 -0.92 -8.43
CA HIS A 20 1.13 0.42 -8.33
C HIS A 20 1.82 0.85 -9.64
N VAL A 21 2.62 -0.04 -10.27
CA VAL A 21 3.27 0.25 -11.56
C VAL A 21 2.24 0.50 -12.65
N ARG A 22 1.18 -0.30 -12.71
CA ARG A 22 0.09 -0.15 -13.68
C ARG A 22 -0.64 1.17 -13.49
N THR A 23 -1.04 1.49 -12.26
CA THR A 23 -1.71 2.75 -11.92
C THR A 23 -0.84 3.96 -12.26
N LEU A 24 0.45 3.89 -11.91
CA LEU A 24 1.40 4.97 -12.21
C LEU A 24 1.60 5.15 -13.72
N ALA A 25 1.78 4.06 -14.46
CA ALA A 25 1.96 4.12 -15.90
C ALA A 25 0.70 4.67 -16.60
N ALA A 26 -0.48 4.19 -16.23
CA ALA A 26 -1.76 4.66 -16.78
C ALA A 26 -2.00 6.14 -16.48
N GLY A 27 -1.70 6.61 -15.27
CA GLY A 27 -1.89 8.01 -14.89
C GLY A 27 -0.86 8.98 -15.49
N LEU A 28 0.25 8.47 -16.02
CA LEU A 28 1.32 9.28 -16.62
C LEU A 28 1.36 9.21 -18.16
N LYS A 29 0.64 8.29 -18.81
CA LYS A 29 0.74 8.06 -20.26
C LYS A 29 0.48 9.28 -21.14
N ASP A 30 -0.41 10.18 -20.71
CA ASP A 30 -0.72 11.41 -21.44
C ASP A 30 0.24 12.57 -21.13
N LYS A 31 1.12 12.40 -20.15
CA LYS A 31 2.06 13.42 -19.68
C LYS A 31 3.51 13.14 -20.11
N VAL A 32 3.84 11.86 -20.34
CA VAL A 32 5.19 11.41 -20.76
C VAL A 32 5.10 10.23 -21.72
N ASP A 33 6.11 10.04 -22.58
CA ASP A 33 6.25 8.81 -23.38
C ASP A 33 6.70 7.67 -22.46
N ILE A 34 5.78 6.76 -22.10
CA ILE A 34 6.01 5.72 -21.10
C ILE A 34 5.94 4.32 -21.71
N GLU A 35 6.93 3.53 -21.40
CA GLU A 35 6.98 2.09 -21.71
C GLU A 35 7.22 1.30 -20.42
N VAL A 36 6.81 0.02 -20.40
CA VAL A 36 7.02 -0.89 -19.27
C VAL A 36 7.88 -2.06 -19.70
N LEU A 37 8.93 -2.38 -18.93
CA LEU A 37 9.82 -3.52 -19.12
C LEU A 37 9.72 -4.47 -17.94
N VAL A 38 9.34 -5.73 -18.20
CA VAL A 38 9.13 -6.76 -17.18
C VAL A 38 9.60 -8.14 -17.64
N ALA A 39 9.71 -9.09 -16.71
CA ALA A 39 9.88 -10.49 -17.06
C ALA A 39 8.54 -11.09 -17.56
N ASN A 40 8.63 -11.97 -18.57
CA ASN A 40 7.54 -12.82 -18.94
C ASN A 40 7.42 -14.00 -17.96
N GLU A 41 6.22 -14.56 -17.83
CA GLU A 41 6.04 -15.84 -17.14
C GLU A 41 6.37 -17.04 -18.02
N GLN A 42 6.62 -16.80 -19.31
CA GLN A 42 6.95 -17.78 -20.32
C GLN A 42 8.42 -17.66 -20.77
N LEU A 43 8.92 -18.72 -21.41
CA LEU A 43 10.28 -18.78 -21.99
C LEU A 43 10.49 -17.89 -23.23
N ALA A 44 9.44 -17.25 -23.74
CA ALA A 44 9.48 -16.39 -24.90
C ALA A 44 9.45 -14.91 -24.51
N ALA A 45 10.15 -14.07 -25.26
CA ALA A 45 9.96 -12.63 -25.19
C ALA A 45 8.68 -12.23 -25.95
N ALA A 46 7.98 -11.20 -25.47
CA ALA A 46 6.77 -10.67 -26.09
C ALA A 46 6.72 -9.16 -25.97
N VAL A 47 5.98 -8.53 -26.85
CA VAL A 47 5.58 -7.13 -26.76
C VAL A 47 4.08 -7.08 -26.90
N ASP A 48 3.40 -6.51 -25.92
CA ASP A 48 1.95 -6.31 -25.92
C ASP A 48 1.60 -4.89 -25.47
N PHE A 49 0.31 -4.61 -25.42
CA PHE A 49 -0.21 -3.32 -24.92
C PHE A 49 -1.19 -3.59 -23.79
N VAL A 50 -1.03 -2.83 -22.70
CA VAL A 50 -1.94 -2.84 -21.55
C VAL A 50 -2.30 -1.37 -21.26
N ASP A 51 -3.58 -1.04 -21.25
CA ASP A 51 -4.07 0.34 -21.06
C ASP A 51 -3.45 1.34 -22.07
N ASP A 52 -3.23 0.90 -23.34
CA ASP A 52 -2.54 1.61 -24.42
C ASP A 52 -1.03 1.86 -24.18
N ILE A 53 -0.45 1.23 -23.15
CA ILE A 53 0.97 1.36 -22.82
C ILE A 53 1.70 0.14 -23.37
N LYS A 54 2.80 0.40 -24.08
CA LYS A 54 3.66 -0.67 -24.61
C LYS A 54 4.39 -1.39 -23.46
N VAL A 55 4.19 -2.71 -23.38
CA VAL A 55 4.80 -3.60 -22.40
C VAL A 55 5.78 -4.55 -23.09
N ILE A 56 7.03 -4.46 -22.71
CA ILE A 56 8.12 -5.33 -23.21
C ILE A 56 8.33 -6.42 -22.16
N ARG A 57 8.04 -7.66 -22.53
CA ARG A 57 8.21 -8.84 -21.66
C ARG A 57 9.43 -9.62 -22.12
N VAL A 58 10.47 -9.66 -21.28
CA VAL A 58 11.66 -10.47 -21.57
C VAL A 58 11.47 -11.92 -21.11
N ALA A 59 12.04 -12.86 -21.84
CA ALA A 59 11.96 -14.29 -21.52
C ALA A 59 12.46 -14.57 -20.09
N SER A 60 11.76 -15.43 -19.36
CA SER A 60 12.14 -15.90 -18.01
C SER A 60 12.33 -17.41 -18.02
N PHE A 61 13.42 -17.87 -17.40
CA PHE A 61 13.80 -19.29 -17.31
C PHE A 61 13.39 -19.91 -15.96
N GLY A 62 12.26 -19.51 -15.43
CA GLY A 62 11.75 -19.93 -14.14
C GLY A 62 11.92 -18.85 -13.06
N ARG A 63 11.66 -19.25 -11.81
CA ARG A 63 11.70 -18.34 -10.66
C ARG A 63 12.58 -18.90 -9.54
N LEU A 64 13.42 -18.06 -9.00
CA LEU A 64 14.07 -18.34 -7.72
C LEU A 64 13.23 -17.68 -6.62
N ARG A 65 12.40 -18.48 -5.93
CA ARG A 65 11.37 -18.00 -5.01
C ARG A 65 10.38 -17.08 -5.75
N SER A 66 10.28 -15.80 -5.38
CA SER A 66 9.41 -14.80 -6.02
C SER A 66 10.10 -13.96 -7.12
N THR A 67 11.37 -14.27 -7.46
CA THR A 67 12.17 -13.49 -8.42
C THR A 67 12.29 -14.25 -9.73
N PRO A 68 11.81 -13.71 -10.86
CA PRO A 68 12.02 -14.31 -12.19
C PRO A 68 13.51 -14.30 -12.58
N LEU A 69 13.99 -15.39 -13.16
CA LEU A 69 15.34 -15.47 -13.75
C LEU A 69 15.25 -15.01 -15.21
N ALA A 70 15.43 -13.71 -15.44
CA ALA A 70 15.21 -13.09 -16.74
C ALA A 70 16.43 -12.30 -17.25
N PRO A 71 17.48 -12.97 -17.78
CA PRO A 71 18.70 -12.33 -18.29
C PRO A 71 18.43 -11.37 -19.46
N GLY A 72 17.30 -11.52 -20.15
CA GLY A 72 16.84 -10.63 -21.21
C GLY A 72 16.69 -9.15 -20.80
N PHE A 73 16.62 -8.85 -19.51
CA PHE A 73 16.66 -7.44 -19.05
C PHE A 73 17.93 -6.71 -19.49
N ILE A 74 19.08 -7.38 -19.52
CA ILE A 74 20.37 -6.75 -19.89
C ILE A 74 20.32 -6.21 -21.33
N PRO A 75 20.06 -7.03 -22.38
CA PRO A 75 19.99 -6.52 -23.75
C PRO A 75 18.83 -5.55 -23.99
N ALA A 76 17.69 -5.73 -23.28
CA ALA A 76 16.57 -4.79 -23.39
C ALA A 76 16.95 -3.40 -22.86
N LEU A 77 17.60 -3.31 -21.70
CA LEU A 77 18.09 -2.05 -21.13
C LEU A 77 19.18 -1.41 -21.98
N LYS A 78 20.11 -2.22 -22.55
CA LYS A 78 21.14 -1.69 -23.48
C LYS A 78 20.59 -1.08 -24.75
N LYS A 79 19.47 -1.63 -25.27
CA LYS A 79 18.80 -1.14 -26.47
C LYS A 79 17.88 0.06 -26.20
N SER A 80 17.41 0.21 -24.97
CA SER A 80 16.53 1.31 -24.59
C SER A 80 17.26 2.66 -24.63
N LYS A 81 16.54 3.68 -25.10
CA LYS A 81 17.00 5.08 -25.14
C LYS A 81 15.98 5.92 -24.38
N SER A 82 15.89 5.71 -23.08
CA SER A 82 14.97 6.45 -22.20
C SER A 82 15.72 7.54 -21.46
N ASP A 83 15.07 8.69 -21.24
CA ASP A 83 15.61 9.77 -20.43
C ASP A 83 15.66 9.35 -18.95
N ILE A 84 14.63 8.58 -18.52
CA ILE A 84 14.48 8.08 -17.17
C ILE A 84 14.22 6.56 -17.20
N TYR A 85 14.96 5.86 -16.36
CA TYR A 85 14.73 4.47 -15.99
C TYR A 85 14.17 4.45 -14.58
N HIS A 86 12.88 4.11 -14.44
CA HIS A 86 12.22 4.04 -13.15
C HIS A 86 12.08 2.59 -12.70
N LEU A 87 12.95 2.15 -11.81
CA LEU A 87 12.96 0.78 -11.28
C LEU A 87 12.14 0.68 -9.99
N HIS A 88 11.37 -0.38 -9.87
CA HIS A 88 10.58 -0.69 -8.68
C HIS A 88 11.29 -1.77 -7.84
N PHE A 89 11.80 -1.39 -6.69
CA PHE A 89 12.50 -2.25 -5.75
C PHE A 89 11.49 -2.94 -4.79
N PRO A 90 11.59 -4.26 -4.49
CA PRO A 90 12.70 -5.16 -4.87
C PRO A 90 12.48 -5.88 -6.22
N ASN A 91 13.47 -5.77 -7.09
CA ASN A 91 13.56 -6.49 -8.36
C ASN A 91 15.02 -6.89 -8.66
N PRO A 92 15.59 -7.89 -7.95
CA PRO A 92 17.01 -8.21 -8.02
C PRO A 92 17.54 -8.44 -9.44
N THR A 93 16.75 -9.07 -10.32
CA THR A 93 17.14 -9.31 -11.71
C THR A 93 17.20 -8.01 -12.51
N GLY A 94 16.20 -7.13 -12.39
CA GLY A 94 16.18 -5.83 -13.07
C GLY A 94 17.28 -4.90 -12.57
N GLU A 95 17.50 -4.84 -11.26
CA GLU A 95 18.53 -4.02 -10.61
C GLU A 95 19.94 -4.45 -11.03
N THR A 96 20.22 -5.75 -11.00
CA THR A 96 21.50 -6.32 -11.46
C THR A 96 21.71 -6.06 -12.95
N ALA A 97 20.65 -6.26 -13.76
CA ALA A 97 20.69 -6.00 -15.19
C ALA A 97 20.98 -4.52 -15.49
N PHE A 98 20.39 -3.58 -14.72
CA PHE A 98 20.65 -2.14 -14.86
C PHE A 98 22.10 -1.80 -14.57
N LEU A 99 22.68 -2.35 -13.50
CA LEU A 99 24.11 -2.13 -13.16
C LEU A 99 25.06 -2.66 -14.24
N ILE A 100 24.69 -3.77 -14.92
CA ILE A 100 25.50 -4.37 -16.00
C ILE A 100 25.28 -3.60 -17.32
N ALA A 101 24.04 -3.27 -17.66
CA ALA A 101 23.71 -2.60 -18.92
C ALA A 101 24.20 -1.16 -18.97
N ARG A 102 24.18 -0.45 -17.85
CA ARG A 102 24.58 0.98 -17.69
C ARG A 102 23.96 1.88 -18.76
N PRO A 103 22.62 1.89 -18.90
CA PRO A 103 21.98 2.74 -19.88
C PRO A 103 22.24 4.23 -19.56
N PRO A 104 22.22 5.13 -20.55
CA PRO A 104 22.71 6.52 -20.40
C PRO A 104 21.75 7.46 -19.64
N GLY A 105 20.49 7.06 -19.43
CA GLY A 105 19.50 7.92 -18.74
C GLY A 105 19.64 7.95 -17.22
N LYS A 106 18.83 8.79 -16.61
CA LYS A 106 18.75 8.96 -15.16
C LYS A 106 18.03 7.77 -14.49
N LEU A 107 18.47 7.40 -13.30
CA LEU A 107 17.89 6.30 -12.51
C LEU A 107 17.01 6.85 -11.38
N VAL A 108 15.72 6.61 -11.46
CA VAL A 108 14.77 6.79 -10.36
C VAL A 108 14.39 5.41 -9.82
N VAL A 109 14.33 5.26 -8.51
CA VAL A 109 13.96 4.00 -7.85
C VAL A 109 12.77 4.24 -6.92
N THR A 110 11.65 3.52 -7.10
CA THR A 110 10.63 3.43 -6.06
C THR A 110 10.95 2.26 -5.14
N TYR A 111 11.18 2.56 -3.87
CA TYR A 111 11.50 1.59 -2.82
C TYR A 111 10.22 1.19 -2.08
N HIS A 112 9.68 -0.02 -2.36
CA HIS A 112 8.40 -0.46 -1.80
C HIS A 112 8.53 -1.10 -0.42
N SER A 113 9.59 -1.85 -0.16
CA SER A 113 9.82 -2.53 1.11
C SER A 113 11.25 -3.05 1.24
N ASP A 114 11.71 -3.28 2.46
CA ASP A 114 12.95 -4.04 2.71
C ASP A 114 12.78 -5.54 2.37
N ILE A 115 13.88 -6.20 2.06
CA ILE A 115 13.93 -7.66 1.88
C ILE A 115 14.07 -8.32 3.25
N ILE A 116 12.94 -8.71 3.86
CA ILE A 116 12.90 -9.20 5.25
C ILE A 116 13.13 -10.72 5.34
N ARG A 117 12.50 -11.50 4.46
CA ARG A 117 12.43 -12.98 4.59
C ARG A 117 13.67 -13.75 4.13
N GLN A 118 14.56 -13.12 3.37
CA GLN A 118 15.68 -13.81 2.68
C GLN A 118 17.04 -13.38 3.26
N LYS A 119 17.21 -13.49 4.57
CA LYS A 119 18.42 -12.99 5.29
C LYS A 119 19.74 -13.51 4.74
N ILE A 120 19.83 -14.78 4.34
CA ILE A 120 21.08 -15.39 3.80
C ILE A 120 21.35 -14.85 2.39
N LEU A 121 20.34 -14.84 1.52
CA LEU A 121 20.48 -14.33 0.15
C LEU A 121 20.79 -12.82 0.17
N LEU A 122 20.20 -12.09 1.12
CA LEU A 122 20.47 -10.66 1.31
C LEU A 122 21.95 -10.38 1.64
N LYS A 123 22.63 -11.26 2.38
CA LYS A 123 24.08 -11.07 2.67
C LYS A 123 24.92 -11.06 1.39
N VAL A 124 24.61 -11.92 0.44
CA VAL A 124 25.30 -12.00 -0.87
C VAL A 124 24.86 -10.85 -1.77
N TYR A 125 23.60 -10.49 -1.73
CA TYR A 125 23.01 -9.46 -2.58
C TYR A 125 23.30 -8.02 -2.11
N LYS A 126 23.57 -7.84 -0.82
CA LYS A 126 23.79 -6.53 -0.19
C LYS A 126 24.77 -5.61 -0.92
N PRO A 127 25.95 -6.04 -1.35
CA PRO A 127 26.90 -5.17 -2.07
C PRO A 127 26.31 -4.64 -3.39
N PHE A 128 25.53 -5.46 -4.10
CA PHE A 128 24.85 -5.07 -5.34
C PHE A 128 23.74 -4.06 -5.07
N LEU A 129 22.96 -4.30 -4.02
CA LEU A 129 21.89 -3.39 -3.60
C LEU A 129 22.45 -2.02 -3.20
N GLU A 130 23.49 -1.99 -2.37
CA GLU A 130 24.14 -0.73 -1.98
C GLU A 130 24.65 0.03 -3.20
N LYS A 131 25.35 -0.64 -4.12
CA LYS A 131 25.82 -0.04 -5.37
C LYS A 131 24.67 0.44 -6.26
N PHE A 132 23.56 -0.29 -6.30
CA PHE A 132 22.38 0.11 -7.06
C PHE A 132 21.75 1.37 -6.49
N LEU A 133 21.56 1.45 -5.17
CA LEU A 133 21.01 2.63 -4.50
C LEU A 133 21.95 3.84 -4.61
N ASP A 134 23.28 3.60 -4.53
CA ASP A 134 24.28 4.65 -4.74
C ASP A 134 24.24 5.21 -6.18
N ARG A 135 23.92 4.37 -7.18
CA ARG A 135 23.78 4.80 -8.58
C ARG A 135 22.49 5.61 -8.83
N ALA A 136 21.46 5.44 -7.97
CA ALA A 136 20.20 6.13 -8.13
C ALA A 136 20.37 7.67 -8.07
N ASP A 137 19.77 8.38 -9.00
CA ASP A 137 19.68 9.84 -8.98
C ASP A 137 18.65 10.34 -7.98
N ARG A 138 17.52 9.59 -7.82
CA ARG A 138 16.51 9.78 -6.77
C ARG A 138 15.90 8.44 -6.35
N ILE A 139 15.48 8.39 -5.09
CA ILE A 139 14.79 7.24 -4.51
C ILE A 139 13.45 7.72 -3.95
N ILE A 140 12.38 7.24 -4.53
CA ILE A 140 11.01 7.50 -4.08
C ILE A 140 10.67 6.51 -2.96
N VAL A 141 10.15 7.02 -1.85
CA VAL A 141 9.66 6.26 -0.70
C VAL A 141 8.26 6.70 -0.33
N SER A 142 7.42 5.80 0.14
CA SER A 142 6.02 6.12 0.46
C SER A 142 5.85 6.88 1.78
N SER A 143 6.85 6.85 2.68
CA SER A 143 6.79 7.54 3.96
C SER A 143 8.18 7.90 4.51
N PRO A 144 8.30 8.93 5.37
CA PRO A 144 9.55 9.24 6.08
C PRO A 144 10.01 8.08 6.98
N ASN A 145 9.06 7.34 7.56
CA ASN A 145 9.34 6.19 8.43
C ASN A 145 10.18 5.13 7.69
N MET A 146 9.95 4.94 6.39
CA MET A 146 10.72 4.00 5.58
C MET A 146 12.21 4.37 5.51
N ILE A 147 12.53 5.67 5.46
CA ILE A 147 13.93 6.15 5.45
C ILE A 147 14.60 5.82 6.78
N THR A 148 13.90 6.06 7.89
CA THR A 148 14.47 5.89 9.24
C THR A 148 14.53 4.41 9.67
N SER A 149 13.62 3.57 9.21
CA SER A 149 13.58 2.15 9.55
C SER A 149 14.53 1.30 8.70
N SER A 150 14.73 1.64 7.41
CA SER A 150 15.58 0.86 6.52
C SER A 150 17.07 1.11 6.73
N PRO A 151 17.89 0.06 6.99
CA PRO A 151 19.34 0.21 7.11
C PRO A 151 20.02 0.59 5.78
N PHE A 152 19.35 0.38 4.65
CA PHE A 152 19.85 0.75 3.32
C PHE A 152 19.54 2.21 2.99
N LEU A 153 18.30 2.64 3.20
CA LEU A 153 17.87 4.01 2.87
C LEU A 153 18.53 5.07 3.74
N ARG A 154 18.83 4.75 5.01
CA ARG A 154 19.60 5.66 5.89
C ARG A 154 20.94 6.09 5.31
N LYS A 155 21.59 5.23 4.51
CA LYS A 155 22.89 5.52 3.88
C LYS A 155 22.77 6.50 2.72
N VAL A 156 21.62 6.55 2.07
CA VAL A 156 21.34 7.35 0.88
C VAL A 156 20.16 8.30 1.10
N LYS A 157 19.94 8.72 2.35
CA LYS A 157 18.79 9.53 2.76
C LYS A 157 18.62 10.81 1.94
N ASP A 158 19.73 11.43 1.52
CA ASP A 158 19.75 12.69 0.78
C ASP A 158 19.22 12.52 -0.67
N LYS A 159 19.16 11.28 -1.16
CA LYS A 159 18.52 10.93 -2.45
C LYS A 159 17.05 10.56 -2.30
N CYS A 160 16.55 10.38 -1.07
CA CYS A 160 15.19 9.98 -0.82
C CYS A 160 14.22 11.16 -0.97
N LYS A 161 13.15 10.97 -1.71
CA LYS A 161 12.01 11.87 -1.82
C LYS A 161 10.74 11.15 -1.39
N VAL A 162 10.00 11.73 -0.46
CA VAL A 162 8.73 11.14 0.00
C VAL A 162 7.65 11.45 -1.00
N VAL A 163 7.12 10.39 -1.63
CA VAL A 163 5.94 10.43 -2.50
C VAL A 163 4.97 9.37 -1.98
N PRO A 164 3.99 9.77 -1.16
CA PRO A 164 2.98 8.86 -0.63
C PRO A 164 2.22 8.15 -1.75
N PHE A 165 1.70 6.95 -1.44
CA PHE A 165 0.77 6.29 -2.34
C PHE A 165 -0.52 7.08 -2.47
N GLY A 166 -1.00 7.21 -3.71
CA GLY A 166 -2.36 7.61 -4.01
C GLY A 166 -3.23 6.39 -4.26
N ILE A 167 -4.52 6.50 -3.94
CA ILE A 167 -5.51 5.46 -4.21
C ILE A 167 -6.65 6.00 -5.08
N PRO A 168 -7.29 5.16 -5.92
CA PRO A 168 -8.53 5.51 -6.60
C PRO A 168 -9.68 5.55 -5.58
N THR A 169 -10.54 6.56 -5.67
CA THR A 169 -11.68 6.74 -4.77
C THR A 169 -13.01 6.90 -5.45
N ASP A 170 -13.06 6.83 -6.79
CA ASP A 170 -14.29 6.99 -7.56
C ASP A 170 -15.39 6.03 -7.10
N TRP A 171 -15.00 4.81 -6.70
CA TRP A 171 -15.89 3.78 -6.19
C TRP A 171 -16.40 4.02 -4.75
N LEU A 172 -15.81 4.99 -4.03
CA LEU A 172 -16.21 5.42 -2.68
C LEU A 172 -17.16 6.62 -2.70
N GLU A 173 -17.36 7.24 -3.87
CA GLU A 173 -18.26 8.39 -3.98
C GLU A 173 -19.69 7.96 -3.64
N PRO A 174 -20.40 8.71 -2.78
CA PRO A 174 -21.74 8.36 -2.36
C PRO A 174 -22.73 8.39 -3.54
N THR A 175 -23.28 7.23 -3.86
CA THR A 175 -24.41 7.06 -4.79
C THR A 175 -25.67 6.74 -3.99
N PRO A 176 -26.87 6.89 -4.55
CA PRO A 176 -28.09 6.50 -3.86
C PRO A 176 -28.10 5.05 -3.37
N GLN A 177 -27.45 4.12 -4.10
CA GLN A 177 -27.31 2.73 -3.72
C GLN A 177 -26.37 2.57 -2.51
N ILE A 178 -25.22 3.25 -2.52
CA ILE A 178 -24.25 3.23 -1.42
C ILE A 178 -24.87 3.83 -0.16
N GLU A 179 -25.61 4.95 -0.28
CA GLU A 179 -26.29 5.59 0.84
C GLU A 179 -27.41 4.71 1.43
N ALA A 180 -28.20 4.05 0.57
CA ALA A 180 -29.22 3.10 1.01
C ALA A 180 -28.59 1.90 1.74
N GLY A 181 -27.55 1.29 1.18
CA GLY A 181 -26.81 0.20 1.83
C GLY A 181 -26.19 0.62 3.15
N ALA A 182 -25.64 1.83 3.25
CA ALA A 182 -25.10 2.35 4.50
C ALA A 182 -26.20 2.54 5.56
N HIS A 183 -27.39 2.96 5.15
CA HIS A 183 -28.55 3.08 6.04
C HIS A 183 -29.00 1.71 6.56
N GLU A 184 -29.17 0.73 5.68
CA GLU A 184 -29.53 -0.66 6.04
C GLU A 184 -28.51 -1.26 7.03
N ILE A 185 -27.21 -1.07 6.80
CA ILE A 185 -26.16 -1.53 7.71
C ILE A 185 -26.31 -0.91 9.10
N ARG A 186 -26.64 0.39 9.18
CA ARG A 186 -26.85 1.06 10.46
C ARG A 186 -28.14 0.63 11.16
N GLU A 187 -29.19 0.34 10.42
CA GLU A 187 -30.42 -0.21 10.99
C GLU A 187 -30.20 -1.61 11.59
N GLU A 188 -29.44 -2.48 10.90
CA GLU A 188 -29.17 -3.84 11.35
C GLU A 188 -28.17 -3.89 12.52
N HIS A 189 -27.13 -3.06 12.48
CA HIS A 189 -26.01 -3.18 13.42
C HIS A 189 -25.98 -2.09 14.49
N GLY A 190 -26.83 -1.08 14.38
CA GLY A 190 -26.95 0.03 15.35
C GLY A 190 -26.00 1.20 15.08
N PRO A 191 -26.01 2.21 15.98
CA PRO A 191 -25.36 3.50 15.73
C PRO A 191 -23.85 3.54 15.99
N LYS A 192 -23.28 2.49 16.60
CA LYS A 192 -21.85 2.44 17.00
C LYS A 192 -21.13 1.32 16.28
N ILE A 193 -20.54 1.64 15.13
CA ILE A 193 -19.93 0.67 14.22
C ILE A 193 -18.43 0.95 14.05
N VAL A 194 -17.62 -0.06 14.43
CA VAL A 194 -16.21 -0.19 14.05
C VAL A 194 -16.12 -0.99 12.74
N PHE A 195 -15.33 -0.56 11.78
CA PHE A 195 -15.10 -1.30 10.55
C PHE A 195 -13.63 -1.73 10.44
N PHE A 196 -13.42 -2.95 9.98
CA PHE A 196 -12.12 -3.52 9.61
C PHE A 196 -12.22 -4.15 8.22
N LEU A 197 -11.22 -3.90 7.38
CA LEU A 197 -11.05 -4.54 6.07
C LEU A 197 -9.65 -5.13 5.93
N GLY A 198 -9.58 -6.41 5.57
CA GLY A 198 -8.31 -7.03 5.26
C GLY A 198 -8.32 -8.55 5.28
N ARG A 199 -7.24 -9.16 4.80
CA ARG A 199 -7.06 -10.61 4.89
C ARG A 199 -6.98 -11.07 6.36
N LEU A 200 -7.68 -12.13 6.70
CA LEU A 200 -7.67 -12.69 8.06
C LEU A 200 -6.43 -13.57 8.28
N ILE A 201 -5.28 -12.90 8.47
CA ILE A 201 -3.98 -13.52 8.68
C ILE A 201 -3.29 -12.91 9.91
N TYR A 202 -2.31 -13.61 10.46
CA TYR A 202 -1.72 -13.35 11.77
C TYR A 202 -1.26 -11.90 12.01
N TYR A 203 -0.58 -11.29 11.02
CA TYR A 203 -0.01 -9.95 11.24
C TYR A 203 -1.04 -8.81 11.19
N LYS A 204 -2.26 -9.07 10.76
CA LYS A 204 -3.36 -8.09 10.76
C LYS A 204 -3.92 -7.84 12.15
N GLY A 205 -3.66 -8.71 13.14
CA GLY A 205 -4.00 -8.49 14.54
C GLY A 205 -5.49 -8.43 14.83
N VAL A 206 -6.32 -9.10 14.02
CA VAL A 206 -7.79 -9.10 14.16
C VAL A 206 -8.22 -9.73 15.50
N ASP A 207 -7.44 -10.64 16.04
CA ASP A 207 -7.66 -11.22 17.36
C ASP A 207 -7.59 -10.17 18.49
N TYR A 208 -6.70 -9.18 18.39
CA TYR A 208 -6.64 -8.05 19.34
C TYR A 208 -7.86 -7.13 19.19
N LEU A 209 -8.36 -6.91 17.98
CA LEU A 209 -9.59 -6.15 17.77
C LEU A 209 -10.80 -6.87 18.37
N ILE A 210 -10.92 -8.18 18.18
CA ILE A 210 -12.00 -8.98 18.78
C ILE A 210 -11.93 -8.93 20.31
N LYS A 211 -10.73 -9.08 20.90
CA LYS A 211 -10.54 -8.97 22.36
C LYS A 211 -10.88 -7.56 22.87
N ALA A 212 -10.56 -6.52 22.11
CA ALA A 212 -10.89 -5.14 22.46
C ALA A 212 -12.40 -4.91 22.61
N MET A 213 -13.24 -5.68 21.89
CA MET A 213 -14.71 -5.56 21.97
C MET A 213 -15.31 -5.95 23.35
N GLN A 214 -14.51 -6.52 24.24
CA GLN A 214 -14.92 -6.70 25.65
C GLN A 214 -15.08 -5.35 26.39
N TYR A 215 -14.37 -4.32 25.94
CA TYR A 215 -14.32 -2.97 26.54
C TYR A 215 -15.19 -1.96 25.79
N VAL A 216 -15.87 -2.37 24.70
CA VAL A 216 -16.57 -1.49 23.79
C VAL A 216 -18.08 -1.72 23.83
N ASP A 217 -18.86 -0.65 23.93
CA ASP A 217 -20.30 -0.67 23.74
C ASP A 217 -20.61 -0.31 22.27
N GLY A 218 -20.63 -1.33 21.39
CA GLY A 218 -20.84 -1.20 19.94
C GLY A 218 -20.55 -2.52 19.23
N LYS A 219 -20.60 -2.48 17.90
CA LYS A 219 -20.28 -3.62 17.03
C LYS A 219 -19.03 -3.40 16.21
N VAL A 220 -18.31 -4.47 15.91
CA VAL A 220 -17.26 -4.49 14.88
C VAL A 220 -17.70 -5.34 13.71
N ILE A 221 -17.58 -4.76 12.51
CA ILE A 221 -17.81 -5.44 11.25
C ILE A 221 -16.45 -5.74 10.62
N ILE A 222 -16.22 -7.03 10.35
CA ILE A 222 -14.95 -7.55 9.82
C ILE A 222 -15.19 -8.05 8.40
N ALA A 223 -14.66 -7.31 7.42
CA ALA A 223 -14.69 -7.66 6.02
C ALA A 223 -13.34 -8.30 5.59
N GLY A 224 -13.45 -9.33 4.75
CA GLY A 224 -12.34 -10.08 4.21
C GLY A 224 -12.32 -11.54 4.66
N GLU A 225 -11.41 -12.29 4.03
CA GLU A 225 -11.24 -13.73 4.25
C GLU A 225 -9.79 -14.09 4.57
N GLY A 226 -9.55 -15.28 5.08
CA GLY A 226 -8.23 -15.79 5.36
C GLY A 226 -8.22 -17.02 6.26
N GLU A 227 -7.04 -17.60 6.43
CA GLU A 227 -6.83 -18.86 7.15
C GLU A 227 -7.29 -18.81 8.62
N LEU A 228 -7.25 -17.62 9.23
CA LEU A 228 -7.65 -17.46 10.65
C LEU A 228 -9.16 -17.25 10.86
N GLY A 229 -9.97 -17.15 9.80
CA GLY A 229 -11.40 -16.89 9.92
C GLY A 229 -12.13 -17.80 10.91
N PRO A 230 -11.99 -19.14 10.84
CA PRO A 230 -12.63 -20.06 11.81
C PRO A 230 -12.16 -19.86 13.26
N GLU A 231 -10.86 -19.62 13.46
CA GLU A 231 -10.27 -19.40 14.80
C GLU A 231 -10.76 -18.08 15.41
N LEU A 232 -10.88 -17.02 14.60
CA LEU A 232 -11.36 -15.71 15.03
C LEU A 232 -12.84 -15.75 15.43
N LYS A 233 -13.68 -16.49 14.69
CA LYS A 233 -15.08 -16.73 15.05
C LYS A 233 -15.22 -17.49 16.37
N LYS A 234 -14.38 -18.53 16.56
CA LYS A 234 -14.33 -19.28 17.81
C LYS A 234 -13.87 -18.37 18.96
N LEU A 235 -12.83 -17.57 18.78
CA LEU A 235 -12.35 -16.61 19.78
C LEU A 235 -13.48 -15.68 20.25
N ALA A 236 -14.24 -15.09 19.34
CA ALA A 236 -15.35 -14.21 19.69
C ALA A 236 -16.43 -14.90 20.56
N ALA A 237 -16.69 -16.18 20.28
CA ALA A 237 -17.60 -16.98 21.11
C ALA A 237 -17.01 -17.31 22.48
N ASP A 238 -15.75 -17.78 22.53
CA ASP A 238 -15.07 -18.21 23.75
C ASP A 238 -14.94 -17.08 24.79
N ILE A 239 -14.76 -15.82 24.33
CA ILE A 239 -14.63 -14.63 25.21
C ILE A 239 -15.95 -13.85 25.39
N GLY A 240 -17.07 -14.37 24.87
CA GLY A 240 -18.41 -13.79 25.11
C GLY A 240 -18.73 -12.51 24.35
N VAL A 241 -18.05 -12.23 23.21
CA VAL A 241 -18.32 -11.05 22.37
C VAL A 241 -18.95 -11.39 21.02
N LYS A 242 -19.43 -12.61 20.84
CA LYS A 242 -19.99 -13.10 19.57
C LYS A 242 -21.04 -12.15 18.97
N ASP A 243 -21.92 -11.59 19.80
CA ASP A 243 -23.01 -10.70 19.36
C ASP A 243 -22.54 -9.29 18.98
N LYS A 244 -21.27 -8.95 19.30
CA LYS A 244 -20.62 -7.69 18.94
C LYS A 244 -19.75 -7.80 17.68
N VAL A 245 -19.46 -9.02 17.18
CA VAL A 245 -18.51 -9.26 16.09
C VAL A 245 -19.22 -9.86 14.90
N VAL A 246 -19.27 -9.11 13.81
CA VAL A 246 -19.94 -9.50 12.56
C VAL A 246 -18.89 -9.78 11.48
N PHE A 247 -18.88 -10.98 10.90
CA PHE A 247 -18.02 -11.35 9.79
C PHE A 247 -18.83 -11.35 8.49
N VAL A 248 -18.50 -10.47 7.57
CA VAL A 248 -19.24 -10.30 6.30
C VAL A 248 -18.56 -10.96 5.09
N GLY A 249 -17.34 -11.51 5.26
CA GLY A 249 -16.60 -12.15 4.17
C GLY A 249 -16.01 -11.18 3.16
N ALA A 250 -15.79 -11.66 1.94
CA ALA A 250 -15.34 -10.81 0.83
C ALA A 250 -16.52 -10.02 0.26
N LEU A 251 -16.30 -8.76 -0.05
CA LEU A 251 -17.31 -7.80 -0.52
C LEU A 251 -16.89 -7.21 -1.87
N SER A 252 -17.88 -6.81 -2.67
CA SER A 252 -17.68 -5.97 -3.85
C SER A 252 -17.28 -4.53 -3.45
N ASN A 253 -16.80 -3.74 -4.40
CA ASN A 253 -16.45 -2.33 -4.14
C ASN A 253 -17.67 -1.52 -3.67
N GLU A 254 -18.85 -1.76 -4.24
CA GLU A 254 -20.07 -1.06 -3.86
C GLU A 254 -20.49 -1.39 -2.42
N GLU A 255 -20.46 -2.67 -2.04
CA GLU A 255 -20.72 -3.09 -0.67
C GLU A 255 -19.68 -2.49 0.30
N LEU A 256 -18.38 -2.54 -0.04
CA LEU A 256 -17.32 -1.93 0.77
C LEU A 256 -17.55 -0.44 1.00
N ALA A 257 -17.94 0.30 -0.06
CA ALA A 257 -18.26 1.71 0.06
C ALA A 257 -19.41 1.95 1.07
N ALA A 258 -20.46 1.13 1.02
CA ALA A 258 -21.57 1.22 1.98
C ALA A 258 -21.08 1.01 3.43
N TYR A 259 -20.20 0.03 3.68
CA TYR A 259 -19.61 -0.19 5.01
C TYR A 259 -18.70 0.96 5.46
N TYR A 260 -17.89 1.53 4.56
CA TYR A 260 -17.12 2.73 4.88
C TYR A 260 -18.00 3.92 5.23
N HIS A 261 -19.12 4.12 4.53
CA HIS A 261 -20.07 5.18 4.85
C HIS A 261 -20.87 4.90 6.13
N ALA A 262 -21.22 3.65 6.38
CA ALA A 262 -21.99 3.24 7.56
C ALA A 262 -21.18 3.33 8.86
N CYS A 263 -19.89 3.04 8.85
CA CYS A 263 -19.09 2.97 10.08
C CYS A 263 -18.86 4.36 10.71
N ASP A 264 -18.58 4.37 12.01
CA ASP A 264 -18.20 5.57 12.76
C ASP A 264 -16.68 5.76 12.77
N LEU A 265 -15.94 4.66 12.78
CA LEU A 265 -14.49 4.66 12.76
C LEU A 265 -13.95 3.36 12.11
N PHE A 266 -12.73 3.46 11.57
CA PHE A 266 -12.01 2.35 10.98
C PHE A 266 -10.85 1.91 11.89
N VAL A 267 -10.59 0.61 11.98
CA VAL A 267 -9.49 0.09 12.80
C VAL A 267 -8.53 -0.75 11.96
N LEU A 268 -7.22 -0.44 12.04
CA LEU A 268 -6.13 -1.24 11.46
C LEU A 268 -5.22 -1.73 12.60
N PRO A 269 -5.52 -2.88 13.22
CA PRO A 269 -4.84 -3.36 14.42
C PRO A 269 -3.59 -4.18 14.11
N SER A 270 -2.95 -3.97 12.96
CA SER A 270 -1.80 -4.75 12.49
C SER A 270 -0.65 -4.74 13.50
N ILE A 271 0.02 -5.91 13.68
CA ILE A 271 1.00 -6.15 14.75
C ILE A 271 2.44 -6.33 14.27
N GLU A 272 2.69 -6.29 12.95
CA GLU A 272 4.01 -6.51 12.38
C GLU A 272 4.29 -5.59 11.19
N SER A 273 5.57 -5.33 10.96
CA SER A 273 6.07 -4.48 9.86
C SER A 273 5.78 -5.02 8.45
N SER A 274 5.19 -6.22 8.33
CA SER A 274 4.59 -6.73 7.09
C SER A 274 3.45 -5.83 6.59
N GLU A 275 2.82 -5.06 7.49
CA GLU A 275 1.93 -3.94 7.15
C GLU A 275 2.80 -2.71 6.82
N ALA A 276 3.10 -2.54 5.54
CA ALA A 276 4.02 -1.49 5.12
C ALA A 276 3.39 -0.07 5.13
N PHE A 277 2.10 0.04 4.80
CA PHE A 277 1.42 1.34 4.69
C PHE A 277 -0.05 1.30 5.13
N GLY A 278 -0.75 0.20 4.84
CA GLY A 278 -2.17 0.04 5.17
C GLY A 278 -3.08 0.92 4.30
N LEU A 279 -3.09 0.71 2.97
CA LEU A 279 -3.86 1.54 2.02
C LEU A 279 -5.34 1.66 2.37
N VAL A 280 -5.93 0.65 3.00
CA VAL A 280 -7.33 0.65 3.47
C VAL A 280 -7.65 1.79 4.47
N GLN A 281 -6.63 2.33 5.17
CA GLN A 281 -6.81 3.53 6.01
C GLN A 281 -7.12 4.76 5.16
N LEU A 282 -6.52 4.84 3.96
CA LEU A 282 -6.75 5.96 3.06
C LEU A 282 -8.18 5.94 2.50
N GLU A 283 -8.74 4.74 2.30
CA GLU A 283 -10.14 4.56 1.89
C GLU A 283 -11.09 5.09 2.99
N ALA A 284 -10.81 4.75 4.25
CA ALA A 284 -11.54 5.31 5.39
C ALA A 284 -11.40 6.85 5.49
N HIS A 285 -10.19 7.37 5.30
CA HIS A 285 -9.94 8.82 5.30
C HIS A 285 -10.69 9.53 4.17
N ALA A 286 -10.74 8.96 2.96
CA ALA A 286 -11.51 9.49 1.83
C ALA A 286 -13.00 9.61 2.17
N CYS A 287 -13.55 8.65 2.92
CA CYS A 287 -14.92 8.69 3.43
C CYS A 287 -15.09 9.56 4.70
N GLY A 288 -14.07 10.31 5.12
CA GLY A 288 -14.13 11.17 6.31
C GLY A 288 -14.23 10.40 7.63
N LYS A 289 -13.73 9.14 7.67
CA LYS A 289 -13.74 8.32 8.88
C LYS A 289 -12.40 8.40 9.60
N PRO A 290 -12.39 8.66 10.91
CA PRO A 290 -11.17 8.59 11.69
C PRO A 290 -10.68 7.14 11.79
N VAL A 291 -9.36 6.97 11.81
CA VAL A 291 -8.71 5.66 11.88
C VAL A 291 -8.05 5.47 13.24
N ILE A 292 -8.21 4.28 13.83
CA ILE A 292 -7.34 3.84 14.91
C ILE A 292 -6.36 2.82 14.32
N CYS A 293 -5.06 3.07 14.46
CA CYS A 293 -4.04 2.12 14.03
C CYS A 293 -3.01 1.88 15.13
N THR A 294 -2.20 0.86 14.96
CA THR A 294 -1.10 0.53 15.87
C THR A 294 0.17 1.32 15.54
N ASN A 295 1.04 1.53 16.53
CA ASN A 295 2.30 2.27 16.43
C ASN A 295 3.42 1.51 15.70
N LEU A 296 3.11 0.92 14.53
CA LEU A 296 4.13 0.27 13.72
C LEU A 296 5.16 1.29 13.18
N PRO A 297 6.45 0.91 13.13
CA PRO A 297 7.52 1.78 12.60
C PRO A 297 7.53 1.78 11.06
N THR A 298 6.35 1.77 10.43
CA THR A 298 6.14 1.70 8.97
C THR A 298 5.33 2.89 8.49
N GLY A 299 4.91 2.90 7.23
CA GLY A 299 4.03 3.92 6.68
C GLY A 299 2.63 3.99 7.30
N VAL A 300 2.25 3.02 8.15
CA VAL A 300 0.95 2.99 8.85
C VAL A 300 0.72 4.26 9.67
N THR A 301 1.67 4.64 10.51
CA THR A 301 1.57 5.87 11.35
C THR A 301 1.85 7.16 10.58
N PHE A 302 2.36 7.07 9.37
CA PHE A 302 2.42 8.21 8.46
C PHE A 302 1.08 8.40 7.73
N ALA A 303 0.45 7.32 7.25
CA ALA A 303 -0.88 7.38 6.64
C ALA A 303 -1.92 7.89 7.65
N ASN A 304 -1.94 7.32 8.86
CA ASN A 304 -2.77 7.81 9.97
C ASN A 304 -1.94 8.60 10.98
N LYS A 305 -2.06 9.92 10.96
CA LYS A 305 -1.34 10.82 11.85
C LYS A 305 -2.08 10.97 13.17
N ASP A 306 -1.44 10.56 14.26
CA ASP A 306 -2.00 10.64 15.62
C ASP A 306 -2.51 12.04 16.00
N GLY A 307 -3.72 12.09 16.55
CA GLY A 307 -4.40 13.34 16.95
C GLY A 307 -4.89 14.22 15.79
N VAL A 308 -4.62 13.83 14.52
CA VAL A 308 -4.99 14.60 13.33
C VAL A 308 -6.00 13.82 12.47
N SER A 309 -5.63 12.65 11.94
CA SER A 309 -6.52 11.85 11.09
C SER A 309 -7.08 10.62 11.80
N GLY A 310 -6.73 10.45 13.05
CA GLY A 310 -7.15 9.35 13.91
C GLY A 310 -6.29 9.27 15.15
N LEU A 311 -6.25 8.10 15.77
CA LEU A 311 -5.47 7.84 16.99
C LEU A 311 -4.56 6.62 16.78
N VAL A 312 -3.46 6.58 17.55
CA VAL A 312 -2.45 5.51 17.48
C VAL A 312 -2.36 4.81 18.83
N VAL A 313 -2.40 3.47 18.82
CA VAL A 313 -2.33 2.64 20.04
C VAL A 313 -1.10 1.72 20.00
N PRO A 314 -0.63 1.19 21.14
CA PRO A 314 0.41 0.18 21.16
C PRO A 314 0.01 -1.08 20.38
N ILE A 315 0.98 -1.79 19.80
CA ILE A 315 0.76 -3.12 19.20
C ILE A 315 0.43 -4.14 20.29
N ARG A 316 -0.47 -5.09 19.99
CA ARG A 316 -0.83 -6.19 20.90
C ARG A 316 -1.39 -5.73 22.23
N ASP A 317 -2.08 -4.60 22.27
CA ASP A 317 -2.73 -4.06 23.46
C ASP A 317 -4.24 -3.87 23.17
N GLU A 318 -4.99 -4.96 23.40
CA GLU A 318 -6.45 -4.98 23.23
C GLU A 318 -7.19 -4.02 24.16
N LYS A 319 -6.63 -3.80 25.35
CA LYS A 319 -7.26 -2.89 26.31
C LYS A 319 -7.13 -1.44 25.86
N ALA A 320 -5.92 -1.00 25.51
CA ALA A 320 -5.70 0.34 24.96
C ALA A 320 -6.53 0.57 23.68
N LEU A 321 -6.63 -0.45 22.81
CA LEU A 321 -7.47 -0.37 21.62
C LEU A 321 -8.95 -0.18 21.96
N GLY A 322 -9.48 -0.97 22.89
CA GLY A 322 -10.87 -0.86 23.36
C GLY A 322 -11.18 0.48 24.00
N GLU A 323 -10.28 0.98 24.87
CA GLU A 323 -10.43 2.29 25.53
C GLU A 323 -10.46 3.45 24.51
N VAL A 324 -9.64 3.36 23.45
CA VAL A 324 -9.61 4.39 22.39
C VAL A 324 -10.83 4.32 21.50
N ILE A 325 -11.33 3.13 21.16
CA ILE A 325 -12.60 2.96 20.44
C ILE A 325 -13.75 3.57 21.25
N GLU A 326 -13.87 3.21 22.53
CA GLU A 326 -14.93 3.68 23.40
C GLU A 326 -14.85 5.20 23.63
N LYS A 327 -13.63 5.78 23.71
CA LYS A 327 -13.42 7.23 23.75
C LYS A 327 -14.02 7.93 22.54
N LEU A 328 -13.76 7.41 21.31
CA LEU A 328 -14.29 7.99 20.08
C LEU A 328 -15.80 7.79 19.94
N PHE A 329 -16.37 6.76 20.55
CA PHE A 329 -17.82 6.57 20.57
C PHE A 329 -18.54 7.50 21.56
N ARG A 330 -17.86 7.96 22.61
CA ARG A 330 -18.42 8.90 23.59
C ARG A 330 -18.18 10.38 23.26
N ASP A 331 -17.16 10.66 22.44
CA ASP A 331 -16.75 12.02 22.08
C ASP A 331 -17.00 12.25 20.58
N ASP A 332 -18.23 12.61 20.25
CA ASP A 332 -18.67 12.89 18.87
C ASP A 332 -17.90 14.06 18.26
N GLU A 333 -17.58 15.10 19.05
CA GLU A 333 -16.84 16.26 18.57
C GLU A 333 -15.43 15.86 18.12
N LEU A 334 -14.72 15.09 18.97
CA LEU A 334 -13.41 14.55 18.63
C LEU A 334 -13.47 13.65 17.41
N ARG A 335 -14.44 12.70 17.35
CA ARG A 335 -14.59 11.75 16.26
C ARG A 335 -14.83 12.48 14.93
N LEU A 336 -15.78 13.40 14.89
CA LEU A 336 -16.11 14.19 13.70
C LEU A 336 -14.97 15.11 13.27
N ARG A 337 -14.25 15.72 14.23
CA ARG A 337 -13.07 16.54 13.95
C ARG A 337 -11.97 15.73 13.29
N LEU A 338 -11.62 14.57 13.86
CA LEU A 338 -10.60 13.68 13.30
C LEU A 338 -10.99 13.18 11.91
N GLY A 339 -12.26 12.83 11.71
CA GLY A 339 -12.77 12.40 10.39
C GLY A 339 -12.67 13.49 9.33
N ARG A 340 -13.06 14.75 9.63
CA ARG A 340 -12.89 15.88 8.70
C ARG A 340 -11.42 16.10 8.36
N GLN A 341 -10.55 16.15 9.36
CA GLN A 341 -9.11 16.33 9.14
C GLN A 341 -8.47 15.17 8.37
N ALA A 342 -8.98 13.95 8.56
CA ALA A 342 -8.56 12.78 7.79
C ALA A 342 -8.87 12.96 6.29
N LYS A 343 -10.10 13.39 5.96
CA LYS A 343 -10.52 13.65 4.57
C LYS A 343 -9.71 14.79 3.93
N GLU A 344 -9.58 15.92 4.61
CA GLU A 344 -8.78 17.06 4.14
C GLU A 344 -7.33 16.66 3.87
N ARG A 345 -6.76 15.82 4.76
CA ARG A 345 -5.40 15.31 4.58
C ARG A 345 -5.30 14.33 3.42
N PHE A 346 -6.29 13.45 3.25
CA PHE A 346 -6.38 12.55 2.11
C PHE A 346 -6.39 13.32 0.78
N GLU A 347 -7.27 14.29 0.63
CA GLU A 347 -7.41 15.12 -0.57
C GLU A 347 -6.11 15.85 -0.93
N ARG A 348 -5.37 16.32 0.08
CA ARG A 348 -4.11 17.04 -0.11
C ARG A 348 -2.91 16.14 -0.43
N GLU A 349 -2.85 14.92 0.15
CA GLU A 349 -1.62 14.14 0.19
C GLU A 349 -1.69 12.79 -0.52
N PHE A 350 -2.89 12.16 -0.63
CA PHE A 350 -3.04 10.75 -0.96
C PHE A 350 -3.93 10.46 -2.17
N THR A 351 -4.29 11.46 -2.94
CA THR A 351 -4.99 11.26 -4.22
C THR A 351 -4.02 10.74 -5.29
N LEU A 352 -4.55 10.05 -6.31
CA LEU A 352 -3.77 9.62 -7.46
C LEU A 352 -3.08 10.80 -8.15
N ASP A 353 -3.81 11.91 -8.36
CA ASP A 353 -3.26 13.09 -9.01
C ASP A 353 -2.10 13.70 -8.23
N THR A 354 -2.19 13.76 -6.91
CA THR A 354 -1.11 14.22 -6.04
C THR A 354 0.13 13.32 -6.19
N MET A 355 -0.06 12.00 -6.20
CA MET A 355 1.02 11.04 -6.41
C MET A 355 1.65 11.21 -7.80
N PHE A 356 0.85 11.28 -8.86
CA PHE A 356 1.34 11.45 -10.22
C PHE A 356 2.13 12.74 -10.39
N ASN A 357 1.63 13.85 -9.86
CA ASN A 357 2.29 15.15 -9.96
C ASN A 357 3.66 15.16 -9.23
N ARG A 358 3.74 14.55 -8.03
CA ARG A 358 4.99 14.42 -7.28
C ARG A 358 6.01 13.51 -7.97
N VAL A 359 5.56 12.45 -8.64
CA VAL A 359 6.44 11.60 -9.46
C VAL A 359 6.96 12.36 -10.68
N LEU A 360 6.09 13.09 -11.39
CA LEU A 360 6.49 13.94 -12.53
C LEU A 360 7.48 15.04 -12.12
N GLU A 361 7.25 15.66 -10.98
CA GLU A 361 8.19 16.63 -10.42
C GLU A 361 9.55 15.98 -10.14
N THR A 362 9.56 14.78 -9.57
CA THR A 362 10.79 14.00 -9.33
C THR A 362 11.53 13.72 -10.64
N TYR A 363 10.82 13.37 -11.71
CA TYR A 363 11.43 13.15 -13.03
C TYR A 363 12.04 14.43 -13.60
N ARG A 364 11.36 15.57 -13.47
CA ARG A 364 11.88 16.87 -13.93
C ARG A 364 13.13 17.28 -13.15
N GLU A 365 13.11 17.13 -11.82
CA GLU A 365 14.27 17.43 -10.96
C GLU A 365 15.51 16.66 -11.39
N VAL A 366 15.42 15.34 -11.59
CA VAL A 366 16.60 14.53 -11.94
C VAL A 366 17.14 14.84 -13.35
N LEU A 367 16.32 15.35 -14.27
CA LEU A 367 16.77 15.77 -15.59
C LEU A 367 17.44 17.13 -15.58
N THR A 368 17.12 18.00 -14.62
CA THR A 368 17.71 19.35 -14.49
C THR A 368 18.97 19.36 -13.61
N THR A 369 19.16 18.31 -12.79
CA THR A 369 20.35 18.18 -11.96
C THR A 369 21.50 17.57 -12.77
N SER A 370 22.53 18.33 -13.03
CA SER A 370 23.77 17.95 -13.77
C SER A 370 24.56 16.89 -13.03
#